data_3ec5eb19f59088880f0950ed045afb74
#
_entry.id   3ec5eb19f59088880f0950ed045afb74
#
_cell.length_a   1.000
_cell.length_b   1.000
_cell.length_c   1.000
_cell.angle_alpha   90.00
_cell.angle_beta   90.00
_cell.angle_gamma   90.00
#
_symmetry.space_group_name_H-M   'P 1'
#
loop_
_entity.id
_entity.type
_entity.pdbx_description
1 polymer ?
#
loop_
_entity_poly.entity_id
_entity_poly.type
_entity_poly.pdbx_seq_one_letter_code
_entity_poly.pdbx_strand_id
1 'polypeptide(L)'
;VCAPLLTLVALAAAVEDGWRCTDGHNNCQEWSYKGECDKNAAYMTATCPYSCGHCRREAAAAVDASGNAVAALTSHNVSGVFDDPAKRWRGVVRNPAAAMDATASGGVEITIAHAYGAGGSVDVLWESDGKTRDAGGEGTKLFGMEPGERMKISTFEDHVFRVASSASGATLTSFKIMPNRPTFTIDENSVRRYASTEDCADTHPSCAGRASRGECTNAPGWMVMKCSRSCESCHLRDPELRCPRSRLNVRQVPGLLPGGVDALYENLAAAWPQFNVTIHSRPGGDPDGDDVADGPWIATFDNFFSEAEGAEILGTVNNQFSRSTDQGAVDKYGEQQKVVSTSRTSENAWCTGACESNKATRAVMARIEDVTGVPKENYESFQVLRYTHGQQYRAHHDMSRGDNALACGPRIYTFFMYFSDVEKGGETEFPMVKRPSGKTVKIAPKRGSALLWPSVTSDDPTAQDPRTRHAALPVVEGTKFAANAWIHMFDYNEPNIWGCTGAFD
;
A
#
# COMPACT_ATOMS: atom_id res chain seq x y z
N VAL A 1 -8.23 55.00 18.20
CA VAL A 1 -8.68 54.44 16.92
C VAL A 1 -7.66 53.36 16.57
N CYS A 2 -7.87 52.14 16.98
CA CYS A 2 -7.05 50.98 16.65
C CYS A 2 -7.71 50.23 15.49
N ALA A 3 -7.00 50.06 14.38
CA ALA A 3 -7.34 49.14 13.32
C ALA A 3 -6.70 47.77 13.60
N PRO A 4 -7.38 46.65 13.37
CA PRO A 4 -6.76 45.34 13.56
C PRO A 4 -5.93 44.97 12.33
N LEU A 5 -4.68 44.56 12.58
CA LEU A 5 -3.84 43.87 11.59
C LEU A 5 -4.47 42.51 11.23
N LEU A 6 -4.86 42.36 10.02
CA LEU A 6 -5.10 41.06 9.39
C LEU A 6 -3.74 40.40 9.12
N THR A 7 -3.40 39.41 9.91
CA THR A 7 -2.30 38.49 9.60
C THR A 7 -2.75 37.56 8.48
N LEU A 8 -2.26 37.82 7.26
CA LEU A 8 -2.25 36.84 6.18
C LEU A 8 -1.30 35.69 6.60
N VAL A 9 -1.86 34.55 6.92
CA VAL A 9 -1.12 33.30 6.95
C VAL A 9 -0.89 32.89 5.51
N ALA A 10 0.31 33.15 5.00
CA ALA A 10 0.76 32.61 3.74
C ALA A 10 0.91 31.09 3.90
N LEU A 11 0.03 30.31 3.25
CA LEU A 11 0.27 28.89 3.06
C LEU A 11 1.54 28.75 2.20
N ALA A 12 2.59 28.18 2.78
CA ALA A 12 3.79 27.78 2.06
C ALA A 12 3.41 26.71 1.05
N ALA A 13 3.47 27.04 -0.25
CA ALA A 13 3.37 26.07 -1.31
C ALA A 13 4.64 25.20 -1.28
N ALA A 14 4.49 23.90 -1.04
CA ALA A 14 5.56 22.94 -1.23
C ALA A 14 5.95 22.93 -2.71
N VAL A 15 7.17 23.39 -3.01
CA VAL A 15 7.80 23.29 -4.31
C VAL A 15 8.78 22.13 -4.21
N GLU A 16 8.35 20.95 -4.62
CA GLU A 16 9.24 19.84 -4.90
C GLU A 16 9.03 19.33 -6.32
N ASP A 17 10.12 19.17 -7.04
CA ASP A 17 10.25 18.49 -8.34
C ASP A 17 9.40 18.99 -9.53
N GLY A 18 9.15 20.28 -9.67
CA GLY A 18 8.49 20.84 -10.85
C GLY A 18 7.01 20.48 -10.97
N TRP A 19 6.36 20.02 -9.89
CA TRP A 19 4.91 19.86 -9.84
C TRP A 19 4.25 21.08 -9.19
N ARG A 20 3.38 21.75 -9.92
CA ARG A 20 2.44 22.71 -9.35
C ARG A 20 1.07 22.07 -9.29
N CYS A 21 0.63 21.74 -8.09
CA CYS A 21 -0.66 21.15 -7.90
C CYS A 21 -1.20 21.48 -6.52
N THR A 22 -2.13 22.42 -6.48
CA THR A 22 -2.86 22.76 -5.25
C THR A 22 -4.33 22.83 -5.57
N ASP A 23 -5.16 22.36 -4.67
CA ASP A 23 -6.60 22.53 -4.77
C ASP A 23 -6.98 23.99 -4.50
N GLY A 24 -7.85 24.51 -5.34
CA GLY A 24 -8.36 25.89 -5.23
C GLY A 24 -9.55 26.06 -4.30
N HIS A 25 -10.04 24.97 -3.68
CA HIS A 25 -11.21 25.02 -2.81
C HIS A 25 -11.08 24.06 -1.63
N ASN A 26 -11.53 24.49 -0.43
CA ASN A 26 -11.40 23.72 0.80
C ASN A 26 -12.19 22.39 0.80
N ASN A 27 -13.21 22.27 -0.03
CA ASN A 27 -14.04 21.05 -0.11
C ASN A 27 -13.58 20.07 -1.19
N CYS A 28 -12.45 20.30 -1.86
CA CYS A 28 -11.96 19.45 -2.95
C CYS A 28 -11.82 17.99 -2.53
N GLN A 29 -11.30 17.75 -1.34
CA GLN A 29 -11.13 16.41 -0.81
C GLN A 29 -12.48 15.72 -0.57
N GLU A 30 -13.47 16.42 -0.01
CA GLU A 30 -14.81 15.89 0.21
C GLU A 30 -15.53 15.60 -1.11
N TRP A 31 -15.41 16.49 -2.09
CA TRP A 31 -16.00 16.31 -3.41
C TRP A 31 -15.37 15.16 -4.18
N SER A 32 -14.04 15.02 -4.12
CA SER A 32 -13.33 13.87 -4.68
C SER A 32 -13.84 12.56 -4.09
N TYR A 33 -14.01 12.50 -2.78
CA TYR A 33 -14.55 11.34 -2.07
C TYR A 33 -15.99 10.99 -2.47
N LYS A 34 -16.79 11.99 -2.85
CA LYS A 34 -18.17 11.81 -3.36
C LYS A 34 -18.25 11.47 -4.84
N GLY A 35 -17.11 11.24 -5.49
CA GLY A 35 -17.00 10.91 -6.91
C GLY A 35 -17.26 12.08 -7.85
N GLU A 36 -17.10 13.33 -7.38
CA GLU A 36 -17.30 14.50 -8.21
C GLU A 36 -16.21 14.68 -9.27
N CYS A 37 -15.04 14.04 -9.10
CA CYS A 37 -13.98 14.04 -10.11
C CYS A 37 -14.46 13.47 -11.45
N ASP A 38 -15.35 12.50 -11.43
CA ASP A 38 -15.95 11.90 -12.63
C ASP A 38 -17.23 12.60 -13.06
N LYS A 39 -18.09 12.99 -12.11
CA LYS A 39 -19.40 13.60 -12.37
C LYS A 39 -19.28 15.03 -12.88
N ASN A 40 -18.32 15.80 -12.35
CA ASN A 40 -18.06 17.20 -12.67
C ASN A 40 -16.61 17.41 -13.13
N ALA A 41 -16.10 16.52 -14.00
CA ALA A 41 -14.71 16.42 -14.38
C ALA A 41 -14.07 17.76 -14.78
N ALA A 42 -14.77 18.60 -15.56
CA ALA A 42 -14.25 19.90 -16.02
C ALA A 42 -14.01 20.87 -14.84
N TYR A 43 -14.95 20.98 -13.91
CA TYR A 43 -14.84 21.83 -12.73
C TYR A 43 -13.78 21.29 -11.76
N MET A 44 -13.81 19.99 -11.50
CA MET A 44 -12.89 19.34 -10.57
C MET A 44 -11.45 19.34 -11.06
N THR A 45 -11.22 19.17 -12.37
CA THR A 45 -9.87 19.27 -12.96
C THR A 45 -9.30 20.71 -12.83
N ALA A 46 -10.16 21.72 -12.96
CA ALA A 46 -9.74 23.11 -12.85
C ALA A 46 -9.55 23.58 -11.40
N THR A 47 -10.42 23.12 -10.49
CA THR A 47 -10.53 23.65 -9.12
C THR A 47 -9.88 22.73 -8.09
N CYS A 48 -9.90 21.42 -8.34
CA CYS A 48 -9.44 20.39 -7.41
C CYS A 48 -8.41 19.42 -8.07
N PRO A 49 -7.42 19.92 -8.80
CA PRO A 49 -6.52 19.06 -9.57
C PRO A 49 -5.71 18.11 -8.68
N TYR A 50 -5.37 18.52 -7.47
CA TYR A 50 -4.64 17.68 -6.50
C TYR A 50 -5.53 16.54 -5.98
N SER A 51 -6.71 16.84 -5.47
CA SER A 51 -7.64 15.85 -4.95
C SER A 51 -8.17 14.87 -5.99
N CYS A 52 -8.18 15.26 -7.27
CA CYS A 52 -8.62 14.40 -8.39
C CYS A 52 -7.46 13.74 -9.16
N GLY A 53 -6.21 13.89 -8.72
CA GLY A 53 -5.05 13.29 -9.38
C GLY A 53 -4.73 13.86 -10.77
N HIS A 54 -5.19 15.07 -11.07
CA HIS A 54 -5.00 15.74 -12.37
C HIS A 54 -3.82 16.72 -12.38
N CYS A 55 -2.84 16.53 -11.52
CA CYS A 55 -1.63 17.35 -11.44
C CYS A 55 -0.81 17.29 -12.74
N ARG A 56 -0.40 18.44 -13.26
CA ARG A 56 0.48 18.52 -14.43
C ARG A 56 1.88 18.91 -13.99
N ARG A 57 2.89 18.22 -14.54
CA ARG A 57 4.28 18.61 -14.41
C ARG A 57 4.54 19.81 -15.32
N GLU A 58 4.91 20.97 -14.77
CA GLU A 58 5.48 22.05 -15.60
C GLU A 58 6.92 21.67 -15.94
N ALA A 59 7.23 21.60 -17.24
CA ALA A 59 8.60 21.40 -17.69
C ALA A 59 9.43 22.60 -17.22
N ALA A 60 10.40 22.38 -16.37
CA ALA A 60 11.41 23.37 -16.06
C ALA A 60 12.12 23.72 -17.39
N ALA A 61 12.12 24.99 -17.77
CA ALA A 61 12.86 25.44 -18.93
C ALA A 61 14.35 25.21 -18.67
N ALA A 62 14.93 24.19 -19.31
CA ALA A 62 16.35 23.99 -19.32
C ALA A 62 16.99 25.10 -20.14
N VAL A 63 17.90 25.85 -19.54
CA VAL A 63 18.72 26.83 -20.24
C VAL A 63 20.11 26.22 -20.50
N ASP A 64 20.66 26.46 -21.68
CA ASP A 64 22.04 26.06 -21.99
C ASP A 64 23.04 26.92 -21.22
N ALA A 65 24.32 26.57 -21.31
CA ALA A 65 25.41 27.29 -20.64
C ALA A 65 25.54 28.80 -21.06
N SER A 66 24.74 29.25 -22.04
CA SER A 66 24.68 30.62 -22.54
C SER A 66 23.38 31.32 -22.12
N GLY A 67 22.51 30.67 -21.33
CA GLY A 67 21.27 31.27 -20.85
C GLY A 67 20.07 31.23 -21.82
N ASN A 68 20.15 30.46 -22.91
CA ASN A 68 19.09 30.31 -23.88
C ASN A 68 18.19 29.11 -23.52
N ALA A 69 16.87 29.25 -23.66
CA ALA A 69 15.93 28.18 -23.44
C ALA A 69 16.14 27.05 -24.45
N VAL A 70 16.55 25.86 -23.96
CA VAL A 70 16.64 24.66 -24.78
C VAL A 70 15.31 23.91 -24.62
N ALA A 71 14.70 23.55 -25.76
CA ALA A 71 13.51 22.72 -25.73
C ALA A 71 13.81 21.41 -24.97
N ALA A 72 13.18 21.24 -23.82
CA ALA A 72 13.33 20.06 -23.01
C ALA A 72 12.83 18.84 -23.80
N LEU A 73 13.72 17.89 -24.05
CA LEU A 73 13.36 16.55 -24.46
C LEU A 73 12.63 15.91 -23.29
N THR A 74 11.33 16.00 -23.35
CA THR A 74 10.43 15.52 -22.31
C THR A 74 10.41 13.99 -22.28
N SER A 75 10.61 13.49 -21.07
CA SER A 75 9.90 12.35 -20.47
C SER A 75 9.47 11.22 -21.39
N HIS A 76 9.73 10.02 -20.98
CA HIS A 76 9.13 8.81 -21.52
C HIS A 76 7.60 8.91 -21.45
N ASN A 77 7.04 9.48 -22.47
CA ASN A 77 5.61 9.53 -22.72
C ASN A 77 5.25 8.23 -23.42
N VAL A 78 4.45 7.40 -22.79
CA VAL A 78 3.73 6.29 -23.44
C VAL A 78 2.83 6.82 -24.58
N SER A 79 2.62 8.13 -24.69
CA SER A 79 1.97 8.82 -25.80
C SER A 79 2.73 8.79 -27.12
N GLY A 80 4.03 8.51 -27.13
CA GLY A 80 4.84 8.46 -28.37
C GLY A 80 4.46 7.36 -29.35
N VAL A 81 3.72 6.33 -28.92
CA VAL A 81 3.21 5.26 -29.80
C VAL A 81 2.05 5.75 -30.68
N PHE A 82 1.45 6.91 -30.38
CA PHE A 82 0.27 7.44 -31.08
C PHE A 82 0.52 8.71 -31.89
N ASP A 83 1.76 9.15 -32.09
CA ASP A 83 2.05 10.47 -32.68
C ASP A 83 2.09 10.54 -34.22
N ASP A 84 1.90 9.44 -34.92
CA ASP A 84 1.70 9.44 -36.38
C ASP A 84 0.21 9.37 -36.72
N PRO A 85 -0.43 10.50 -37.13
CA PRO A 85 -1.84 10.52 -37.49
C PRO A 85 -2.19 9.58 -38.66
N ALA A 86 -1.22 9.23 -39.51
CA ALA A 86 -1.43 8.33 -40.65
C ALA A 86 -1.54 6.85 -40.24
N LYS A 87 -1.00 6.48 -39.07
CA LYS A 87 -1.06 5.09 -38.54
C LYS A 87 -2.23 4.84 -37.60
N ARG A 88 -3.00 5.87 -37.24
CA ARG A 88 -3.98 5.78 -36.14
C ARG A 88 -5.27 5.06 -36.48
N TRP A 89 -5.67 4.99 -37.75
CA TRP A 89 -6.96 4.42 -38.15
C TRP A 89 -6.85 3.61 -39.43
N ARG A 90 -7.15 2.30 -39.37
CA ARG A 90 -7.22 1.42 -40.56
C ARG A 90 -8.62 1.24 -41.14
N GLY A 91 -9.63 1.79 -40.52
CA GLY A 91 -11.01 1.68 -41.02
C GLY A 91 -11.97 0.98 -40.07
N VAL A 92 -13.16 0.69 -40.58
CA VAL A 92 -14.20 -0.05 -39.84
C VAL A 92 -14.28 -1.47 -40.45
N VAL A 93 -13.99 -2.48 -39.63
CA VAL A 93 -14.18 -3.87 -40.00
C VAL A 93 -15.52 -4.33 -39.45
N ARG A 94 -16.35 -4.91 -40.30
CA ARG A 94 -17.59 -5.57 -39.84
C ARG A 94 -17.26 -7.03 -39.49
N ASN A 95 -17.66 -7.43 -38.29
CA ASN A 95 -17.57 -8.83 -37.91
C ASN A 95 -18.44 -9.66 -38.86
N PRO A 96 -17.93 -10.76 -39.50
CA PRO A 96 -18.70 -11.63 -40.38
C PRO A 96 -19.98 -12.16 -39.72
N ALA A 97 -19.95 -12.48 -38.42
CA ALA A 97 -21.12 -12.89 -37.67
C ALA A 97 -22.19 -11.78 -37.55
N ALA A 98 -21.82 -10.53 -37.54
CA ALA A 98 -22.74 -9.40 -37.54
C ALA A 98 -23.40 -9.19 -38.92
N ALA A 99 -22.80 -9.70 -40.01
CA ALA A 99 -23.37 -9.64 -41.35
C ALA A 99 -24.44 -10.72 -41.58
N MET A 100 -24.44 -11.80 -40.78
CA MET A 100 -25.41 -12.90 -40.92
C MET A 100 -26.75 -12.60 -40.23
N ASP A 101 -26.81 -11.61 -39.34
CA ASP A 101 -28.01 -11.23 -38.59
C ASP A 101 -28.41 -9.77 -38.86
N ALA A 102 -28.60 -9.43 -40.12
CA ALA A 102 -28.99 -8.09 -40.56
C ALA A 102 -30.38 -7.61 -40.04
N THR A 103 -31.06 -8.42 -39.27
CA THR A 103 -32.38 -8.15 -38.67
C THR A 103 -32.30 -7.84 -37.16
N ALA A 104 -31.17 -8.02 -36.51
CA ALA A 104 -31.02 -7.75 -35.07
C ALA A 104 -30.75 -6.26 -34.84
N SER A 105 -31.71 -5.56 -34.23
CA SER A 105 -31.53 -4.25 -33.67
C SER A 105 -30.64 -4.36 -32.43
N GLY A 106 -29.41 -3.81 -32.44
CA GLY A 106 -28.52 -3.80 -31.24
C GLY A 106 -27.04 -3.94 -31.51
N GLY A 107 -26.58 -3.64 -32.72
CA GLY A 107 -25.14 -3.64 -33.04
C GLY A 107 -24.38 -2.58 -32.23
N VAL A 108 -23.25 -2.95 -31.68
CA VAL A 108 -22.35 -2.08 -30.91
C VAL A 108 -21.09 -1.80 -31.73
N GLU A 109 -20.73 -0.51 -31.86
CA GLU A 109 -19.43 -0.14 -32.43
C GLU A 109 -18.41 0.03 -31.30
N ILE A 110 -17.30 -0.70 -31.37
CA ILE A 110 -16.20 -0.59 -30.43
C ILE A 110 -14.90 -0.23 -31.12
N THR A 111 -13.98 0.37 -30.39
CA THR A 111 -12.61 0.65 -30.83
C THR A 111 -11.65 -0.32 -30.15
N ILE A 112 -10.81 -1.01 -30.93
CA ILE A 112 -9.68 -1.77 -30.42
C ILE A 112 -8.41 -0.94 -30.68
N ALA A 113 -7.62 -0.73 -29.65
CA ALA A 113 -6.34 -0.01 -29.71
C ALA A 113 -5.19 -0.95 -29.33
N HIS A 114 -4.12 -1.00 -30.13
CA HIS A 114 -2.94 -1.81 -29.83
C HIS A 114 -1.83 -0.93 -29.27
N ALA A 115 -1.63 -0.96 -27.94
CA ALA A 115 -0.60 -0.24 -27.19
C ALA A 115 0.48 -1.15 -26.58
N TYR A 116 0.46 -2.45 -26.90
CA TYR A 116 1.41 -3.42 -26.35
C TYR A 116 2.68 -3.47 -27.20
N GLY A 117 3.70 -2.67 -26.82
CA GLY A 117 4.94 -2.52 -27.59
C GLY A 117 5.84 -3.78 -27.58
N ALA A 118 5.87 -4.53 -26.49
CA ALA A 118 6.70 -5.73 -26.36
C ALA A 118 6.18 -6.95 -27.17
N GLY A 119 4.90 -6.95 -27.55
CA GLY A 119 4.25 -8.09 -28.21
C GLY A 119 4.37 -8.12 -29.74
N GLY A 120 4.87 -7.06 -30.39
CA GLY A 120 4.86 -6.96 -31.85
C GLY A 120 3.45 -6.93 -32.44
N SER A 121 3.31 -7.40 -33.69
CA SER A 121 2.01 -7.47 -34.37
C SER A 121 1.09 -8.50 -33.73
N VAL A 122 -0.19 -8.20 -33.67
CA VAL A 122 -1.21 -9.08 -33.10
C VAL A 122 -2.32 -9.37 -34.09
N ASP A 123 -2.94 -10.52 -33.94
CA ASP A 123 -4.14 -10.96 -34.68
C ASP A 123 -5.35 -10.86 -33.76
N VAL A 124 -6.44 -10.27 -34.23
CA VAL A 124 -7.72 -10.23 -33.53
C VAL A 124 -8.64 -11.26 -34.16
N LEU A 125 -9.10 -12.21 -33.34
CA LEU A 125 -9.93 -13.33 -33.76
C LEU A 125 -11.29 -13.23 -33.04
N TRP A 126 -12.36 -13.50 -33.77
CA TRP A 126 -13.68 -13.72 -33.18
C TRP A 126 -13.82 -15.17 -32.73
N GLU A 127 -14.20 -15.39 -31.48
CA GLU A 127 -14.28 -16.74 -30.89
C GLU A 127 -15.70 -17.27 -30.81
N SER A 128 -16.64 -16.46 -30.32
CA SER A 128 -18.01 -16.92 -30.11
C SER A 128 -18.98 -15.76 -29.85
N ASP A 129 -20.27 -16.08 -29.88
CA ASP A 129 -21.36 -15.20 -29.46
C ASP A 129 -21.56 -15.14 -27.93
N GLY A 130 -20.65 -15.75 -27.16
CA GLY A 130 -20.72 -15.82 -25.69
C GLY A 130 -21.74 -16.82 -25.15
N LYS A 131 -22.56 -17.43 -26.02
CA LYS A 131 -23.63 -18.38 -25.64
C LYS A 131 -23.25 -19.83 -25.96
N THR A 132 -22.48 -20.05 -27.04
CA THR A 132 -21.99 -21.36 -27.44
C THR A 132 -20.48 -21.41 -27.27
N ARG A 133 -19.99 -22.18 -26.32
CA ARG A 133 -18.59 -22.59 -26.27
C ARG A 133 -18.44 -23.81 -27.18
N ASP A 134 -18.05 -23.58 -28.39
CA ASP A 134 -17.53 -24.68 -29.21
C ASP A 134 -16.16 -25.06 -28.66
N ALA A 135 -16.10 -26.22 -28.02
CA ALA A 135 -14.89 -26.80 -27.53
C ALA A 135 -13.94 -27.08 -28.70
N GLY A 136 -12.90 -26.23 -28.86
CA GLY A 136 -11.75 -26.51 -29.73
C GLY A 136 -11.75 -25.89 -31.13
N GLY A 137 -12.56 -24.85 -31.40
CA GLY A 137 -12.50 -24.11 -32.67
C GLY A 137 -11.37 -23.08 -32.67
N GLU A 138 -10.51 -23.09 -33.70
CA GLU A 138 -9.65 -21.93 -34.01
C GLU A 138 -10.57 -20.76 -34.34
N GLY A 139 -10.53 -19.69 -33.52
CA GLY A 139 -11.37 -18.50 -33.73
C GLY A 139 -11.13 -17.89 -35.13
N THR A 140 -12.16 -17.28 -35.72
CA THR A 140 -12.03 -16.65 -37.04
C THR A 140 -11.20 -15.38 -36.97
N LYS A 141 -10.02 -15.35 -37.63
CA LYS A 141 -9.19 -14.14 -37.71
C LYS A 141 -9.94 -13.06 -38.48
N LEU A 142 -10.12 -11.90 -37.85
CA LEU A 142 -10.75 -10.75 -38.46
C LEU A 142 -9.72 -9.82 -39.11
N PHE A 143 -8.65 -9.49 -38.40
CA PHE A 143 -7.58 -8.61 -38.87
C PHE A 143 -6.34 -8.73 -38.00
N GLY A 144 -5.19 -8.23 -38.51
CA GLY A 144 -3.98 -8.01 -37.76
C GLY A 144 -3.82 -6.55 -37.40
N MET A 145 -3.08 -6.25 -36.33
CA MET A 145 -2.75 -4.89 -35.88
C MET A 145 -1.26 -4.80 -35.55
N GLU A 146 -0.68 -3.66 -35.94
CA GLU A 146 0.66 -3.27 -35.53
C GLU A 146 0.59 -2.42 -34.25
N PRO A 147 1.68 -2.36 -33.43
CA PRO A 147 1.74 -1.45 -32.29
C PRO A 147 1.43 0.00 -32.69
N GLY A 148 0.53 0.64 -31.95
CA GLY A 148 0.08 2.02 -32.21
C GLY A 148 -1.19 2.11 -33.07
N GLU A 149 -1.66 1.03 -33.66
CA GLU A 149 -2.87 1.06 -34.48
C GLU A 149 -4.15 1.05 -33.66
N ARG A 150 -5.21 1.58 -34.29
CA ARG A 150 -6.58 1.53 -33.78
C ARG A 150 -7.52 1.04 -34.88
N MET A 151 -8.47 0.21 -34.49
CA MET A 151 -9.45 -0.37 -35.39
C MET A 151 -10.83 -0.24 -34.77
N LYS A 152 -11.83 0.16 -35.58
CA LYS A 152 -13.24 0.08 -35.20
C LYS A 152 -13.85 -1.21 -35.72
N ILE A 153 -14.65 -1.87 -34.90
CA ILE A 153 -15.45 -3.03 -35.30
C ILE A 153 -16.92 -2.82 -34.94
N SER A 154 -17.80 -3.24 -35.82
CA SER A 154 -19.23 -3.37 -35.52
C SER A 154 -19.50 -4.83 -35.11
N THR A 155 -20.10 -5.03 -33.96
CA THR A 155 -20.33 -6.31 -33.35
C THR A 155 -21.58 -6.30 -32.48
N PHE A 156 -21.80 -7.31 -31.64
CA PHE A 156 -22.92 -7.40 -30.69
C PHE A 156 -22.40 -7.54 -29.27
N GLU A 157 -23.25 -7.21 -28.30
CA GLU A 157 -23.01 -7.52 -26.91
C GLU A 157 -22.77 -9.02 -26.73
N ASP A 158 -21.99 -9.37 -25.71
CA ASP A 158 -21.60 -10.73 -25.35
C ASP A 158 -20.64 -11.42 -26.33
N HIS A 159 -20.37 -10.88 -27.51
CA HIS A 159 -19.34 -11.44 -28.38
C HIS A 159 -17.96 -11.46 -27.71
N VAL A 160 -17.24 -12.55 -27.88
CA VAL A 160 -15.91 -12.77 -27.33
C VAL A 160 -14.87 -12.72 -28.43
N PHE A 161 -13.82 -11.93 -28.19
CA PHE A 161 -12.67 -11.81 -29.10
C PHE A 161 -11.41 -12.26 -28.38
N ARG A 162 -10.54 -12.92 -29.13
CA ARG A 162 -9.20 -13.31 -28.72
C ARG A 162 -8.16 -12.50 -29.48
N VAL A 163 -7.11 -12.10 -28.79
CA VAL A 163 -5.94 -11.47 -29.38
C VAL A 163 -4.77 -12.41 -29.25
N ALA A 164 -4.13 -12.71 -30.38
CA ALA A 164 -2.98 -13.60 -30.41
C ALA A 164 -1.76 -12.90 -31.02
N SER A 165 -0.56 -13.32 -30.64
CA SER A 165 0.68 -12.90 -31.30
C SER A 165 0.66 -13.39 -32.75
N SER A 166 0.86 -12.47 -33.70
CA SER A 166 0.94 -12.85 -35.13
C SER A 166 2.15 -13.74 -35.42
N ALA A 167 3.21 -13.64 -34.63
CA ALA A 167 4.45 -14.39 -34.82
C ALA A 167 4.35 -15.84 -34.30
N SER A 168 3.70 -16.06 -33.13
CA SER A 168 3.68 -17.36 -32.46
C SER A 168 2.30 -18.02 -32.43
N GLY A 169 1.23 -17.30 -32.75
CA GLY A 169 -0.15 -17.75 -32.54
C GLY A 169 -0.59 -17.84 -31.07
N ALA A 170 0.32 -17.57 -30.12
CA ALA A 170 0.01 -17.63 -28.69
C ALA A 170 -1.03 -16.57 -28.33
N THR A 171 -2.03 -16.96 -27.55
CA THR A 171 -3.04 -16.02 -27.04
C THR A 171 -2.42 -15.06 -26.06
N LEU A 172 -2.62 -13.77 -26.31
CA LEU A 172 -2.13 -12.70 -25.45
C LEU A 172 -3.21 -12.19 -24.50
N THR A 173 -4.45 -12.06 -25.00
CA THR A 173 -5.59 -11.62 -24.19
C THR A 173 -6.91 -12.02 -24.87
N SER A 174 -8.00 -11.96 -24.11
CA SER A 174 -9.36 -12.15 -24.60
C SER A 174 -10.26 -11.11 -23.94
N PHE A 175 -11.29 -10.67 -24.64
CA PHE A 175 -12.26 -9.71 -24.11
C PHE A 175 -13.65 -9.98 -24.62
N LYS A 176 -14.63 -9.67 -23.78
CA LYS A 176 -16.05 -9.74 -24.07
C LYS A 176 -16.59 -8.35 -24.32
N ILE A 177 -17.48 -8.22 -25.31
CA ILE A 177 -18.14 -6.95 -25.62
C ILE A 177 -19.14 -6.59 -24.54
N MET A 178 -18.97 -5.40 -23.98
CA MET A 178 -19.83 -4.83 -22.95
C MET A 178 -20.41 -3.50 -23.44
N PRO A 179 -21.71 -3.20 -23.21
CA PRO A 179 -22.37 -2.00 -23.76
C PRO A 179 -21.74 -0.69 -23.28
N ASN A 180 -21.17 -0.69 -22.09
CA ASN A 180 -20.59 0.49 -21.44
C ASN A 180 -19.06 0.62 -21.64
N ARG A 181 -18.46 -0.23 -22.49
CA ARG A 181 -17.02 -0.20 -22.80
C ARG A 181 -16.77 -0.05 -24.30
N PRO A 182 -16.81 1.17 -24.83
CA PRO A 182 -16.67 1.43 -26.27
C PRO A 182 -15.24 1.27 -26.79
N THR A 183 -14.26 1.07 -25.90
CA THR A 183 -12.84 0.89 -26.28
C THR A 183 -12.23 -0.25 -25.51
N PHE A 184 -11.50 -1.11 -26.20
CA PHE A 184 -10.62 -2.12 -25.63
C PHE A 184 -9.17 -1.81 -26.02
N THR A 185 -8.27 -1.71 -25.05
CA THR A 185 -6.85 -1.49 -25.27
C THR A 185 -6.07 -2.76 -25.04
N ILE A 186 -5.33 -3.19 -26.04
CA ILE A 186 -4.35 -4.28 -25.96
C ILE A 186 -3.07 -3.63 -25.42
N ASP A 187 -2.81 -3.77 -24.14
CA ASP A 187 -1.65 -3.24 -23.44
C ASP A 187 -1.03 -4.32 -22.54
N GLU A 188 0.04 -3.99 -21.86
CA GLU A 188 0.72 -4.90 -20.96
C GLU A 188 -0.19 -5.39 -19.83
N ASN A 189 -1.09 -4.53 -19.33
CA ASN A 189 -2.04 -4.89 -18.30
C ASN A 189 -3.12 -5.84 -18.78
N SER A 190 -3.62 -5.69 -20.01
CA SER A 190 -4.63 -6.59 -20.58
C SER A 190 -4.04 -7.98 -20.84
N VAL A 191 -2.80 -8.05 -21.33
CA VAL A 191 -2.06 -9.30 -21.54
C VAL A 191 -1.77 -10.00 -20.22
N ARG A 192 -1.28 -9.29 -19.24
CA ARG A 192 -0.98 -9.81 -17.90
C ARG A 192 -2.26 -10.31 -17.19
N ARG A 193 -3.36 -9.56 -17.29
CA ARG A 193 -4.66 -9.99 -16.76
C ARG A 193 -5.12 -11.31 -17.36
N TYR A 194 -4.98 -11.50 -18.65
CA TYR A 194 -5.34 -12.75 -19.31
C TYR A 194 -4.48 -13.92 -18.84
N ALA A 195 -3.17 -13.76 -18.81
CA ALA A 195 -2.25 -14.79 -18.31
C ALA A 195 -2.57 -15.22 -16.87
N SER A 196 -3.04 -14.30 -16.03
CA SER A 196 -3.45 -14.60 -14.65
C SER A 196 -4.77 -15.38 -14.56
N THR A 197 -5.57 -15.48 -15.64
CA THR A 197 -6.85 -16.19 -15.64
C THR A 197 -6.76 -17.65 -16.11
N GLU A 198 -5.71 -18.05 -16.81
CA GLU A 198 -5.57 -19.42 -17.35
C GLU A 198 -5.62 -20.50 -16.27
N ASP A 199 -5.02 -20.24 -15.09
CA ASP A 199 -5.01 -21.15 -13.92
C ASP A 199 -6.08 -20.80 -12.87
N CYS A 200 -7.11 -20.04 -13.21
CA CYS A 200 -8.07 -19.55 -12.26
C CYS A 200 -9.06 -20.63 -11.80
N ALA A 201 -8.90 -21.05 -10.57
CA ALA A 201 -9.83 -21.96 -9.93
C ALA A 201 -10.08 -21.53 -8.47
N ASP A 202 -11.27 -21.86 -7.97
CA ASP A 202 -11.53 -21.82 -6.55
C ASP A 202 -10.76 -22.95 -5.86
N THR A 203 -10.06 -22.64 -4.79
CA THR A 203 -9.27 -23.61 -4.01
C THR A 203 -9.92 -23.99 -2.69
N HIS A 204 -11.08 -23.38 -2.37
CA HIS A 204 -11.82 -23.66 -1.15
C HIS A 204 -13.29 -24.05 -1.44
N PRO A 205 -13.83 -25.09 -0.79
CA PRO A 205 -15.18 -25.60 -1.11
C PRO A 205 -16.32 -24.64 -0.79
N SER A 206 -16.11 -23.66 0.07
CA SER A 206 -17.15 -22.68 0.45
C SER A 206 -17.23 -21.46 -0.48
N CYS A 207 -16.45 -21.39 -1.55
CA CYS A 207 -16.32 -20.20 -2.39
C CYS A 207 -17.64 -19.66 -2.94
N ALA A 208 -18.45 -20.53 -3.55
CA ALA A 208 -19.74 -20.11 -4.10
C ALA A 208 -20.67 -19.55 -3.02
N GLY A 209 -20.72 -20.21 -1.84
CA GLY A 209 -21.54 -19.74 -0.73
C GLY A 209 -21.04 -18.42 -0.09
N ARG A 210 -19.72 -18.21 -0.06
CA ARG A 210 -19.13 -16.95 0.41
C ARG A 210 -19.39 -15.81 -0.57
N ALA A 211 -19.19 -16.06 -1.86
CA ALA A 211 -19.45 -15.08 -2.91
C ALA A 211 -20.92 -14.61 -2.89
N SER A 212 -21.87 -15.53 -2.74
CA SER A 212 -23.31 -15.22 -2.66
C SER A 212 -23.69 -14.37 -1.43
N ARG A 213 -22.87 -14.39 -0.37
CA ARG A 213 -23.04 -13.53 0.84
C ARG A 213 -22.28 -12.21 0.75
N GLY A 214 -21.69 -11.87 -0.40
CA GLY A 214 -20.99 -10.61 -0.61
C GLY A 214 -19.54 -10.59 -0.07
N GLU A 215 -18.97 -11.74 0.26
CA GLU A 215 -17.60 -11.80 0.82
C GLU A 215 -16.52 -11.38 -0.19
N CYS A 216 -16.83 -11.40 -1.49
CA CYS A 216 -15.95 -10.82 -2.52
C CYS A 216 -15.60 -9.34 -2.27
N THR A 217 -16.50 -8.61 -1.60
CA THR A 217 -16.31 -7.20 -1.20
C THR A 217 -15.83 -7.07 0.24
N ASN A 218 -16.37 -7.90 1.15
CA ASN A 218 -16.12 -7.75 2.58
C ASN A 218 -14.78 -8.36 3.05
N ALA A 219 -14.27 -9.37 2.33
CA ALA A 219 -12.99 -10.01 2.58
C ALA A 219 -12.22 -10.24 1.26
N PRO A 220 -11.97 -9.17 0.46
CA PRO A 220 -11.54 -9.29 -0.92
C PRO A 220 -10.19 -10.01 -1.06
N GLY A 221 -9.24 -9.80 -0.15
CA GLY A 221 -7.92 -10.43 -0.20
C GLY A 221 -8.02 -11.96 -0.09
N TRP A 222 -8.72 -12.46 0.93
CA TRP A 222 -8.95 -13.90 1.08
C TRP A 222 -9.72 -14.48 -0.11
N MET A 223 -10.76 -13.76 -0.57
CA MET A 223 -11.57 -14.21 -1.71
C MET A 223 -10.80 -14.22 -3.02
N VAL A 224 -9.92 -13.25 -3.27
CA VAL A 224 -9.02 -13.26 -4.44
C VAL A 224 -8.06 -14.43 -4.39
N MET A 225 -7.53 -14.80 -3.21
CA MET A 225 -6.56 -15.89 -3.10
C MET A 225 -7.20 -17.27 -3.14
N LYS A 226 -8.37 -17.45 -2.56
CA LYS A 226 -9.00 -18.78 -2.40
C LYS A 226 -10.21 -19.01 -3.33
N CYS A 227 -10.90 -17.95 -3.74
CA CYS A 227 -12.19 -17.98 -4.42
C CYS A 227 -12.23 -17.07 -5.66
N SER A 228 -11.09 -16.89 -6.32
CA SER A 228 -10.95 -15.92 -7.40
C SER A 228 -11.91 -16.17 -8.57
N ARG A 229 -12.26 -17.44 -8.85
CA ARG A 229 -13.24 -17.78 -9.90
C ARG A 229 -14.66 -17.36 -9.50
N SER A 230 -15.10 -17.70 -8.30
CA SER A 230 -16.42 -17.32 -7.78
C SER A 230 -16.62 -15.81 -7.67
N CYS A 231 -15.52 -15.04 -7.47
CA CYS A 231 -15.54 -13.59 -7.38
C CYS A 231 -15.18 -12.88 -8.70
N GLU A 232 -14.97 -13.62 -9.80
CA GLU A 232 -14.54 -13.07 -11.09
C GLU A 232 -13.27 -12.19 -10.99
N SER A 233 -12.44 -12.47 -10.00
CA SER A 233 -11.29 -11.67 -9.59
C SER A 233 -9.94 -12.30 -9.92
N CYS A 234 -9.89 -13.24 -10.86
CA CYS A 234 -8.70 -13.99 -11.24
C CYS A 234 -7.50 -13.10 -11.60
N HIS A 235 -7.76 -12.01 -12.31
CA HIS A 235 -6.74 -11.02 -12.65
C HIS A 235 -6.13 -10.33 -11.42
N LEU A 236 -6.86 -10.28 -10.30
CA LEU A 236 -6.39 -9.69 -9.04
C LEU A 236 -5.50 -10.64 -8.22
N ARG A 237 -5.30 -11.90 -8.68
CA ARG A 237 -4.26 -12.76 -8.09
C ARG A 237 -2.86 -12.21 -8.34
N ASP A 238 -2.68 -11.44 -9.42
CA ASP A 238 -1.45 -10.69 -9.68
C ASP A 238 -1.37 -9.48 -8.71
N PRO A 239 -0.36 -9.42 -7.81
CA PRO A 239 -0.19 -8.30 -6.89
C PRO A 239 0.01 -6.95 -7.58
N GLU A 240 0.62 -6.92 -8.77
CA GLU A 240 0.82 -5.68 -9.53
C GLU A 240 -0.50 -5.09 -10.03
N LEU A 241 -1.53 -5.91 -10.20
CA LEU A 241 -2.89 -5.48 -10.54
C LEU A 241 -3.76 -5.27 -9.30
N ARG A 242 -3.52 -6.04 -8.23
CA ARG A 242 -4.29 -5.99 -6.99
C ARG A 242 -3.90 -4.82 -6.11
N CYS A 243 -2.60 -4.56 -5.98
CA CYS A 243 -2.04 -3.72 -4.92
C CYS A 243 -1.58 -2.29 -5.28
N PRO A 244 -1.76 -1.74 -6.49
CA PRO A 244 -1.45 -0.32 -6.71
C PRO A 244 -2.27 0.57 -5.77
N ARG A 245 -1.63 1.56 -5.14
CA ARG A 245 -2.31 2.53 -4.25
C ARG A 245 -3.48 3.23 -4.93
N SER A 246 -3.36 3.55 -6.22
CA SER A 246 -4.43 4.18 -7.01
C SER A 246 -5.69 3.33 -7.10
N ARG A 247 -5.54 1.99 -7.12
CA ARG A 247 -6.67 1.05 -7.12
C ARG A 247 -7.30 0.90 -5.75
N LEU A 248 -6.48 0.88 -4.70
CA LEU A 248 -6.90 0.61 -3.33
C LEU A 248 -7.50 1.84 -2.62
N ASN A 249 -7.66 2.95 -3.33
CA ASN A 249 -8.14 4.21 -2.72
C ASN A 249 -7.37 4.61 -1.45
N VAL A 250 -6.08 4.24 -1.39
CA VAL A 250 -5.20 4.55 -0.27
C VAL A 250 -4.94 6.04 -0.21
N ARG A 251 -5.04 6.63 0.97
CA ARG A 251 -4.67 8.02 1.20
C ARG A 251 -3.22 8.25 0.75
N GLN A 252 -3.01 9.18 -0.17
CA GLN A 252 -1.69 9.44 -0.77
C GLN A 252 -0.79 10.33 0.09
N VAL A 253 -1.31 10.91 1.18
CA VAL A 253 -0.53 11.76 2.08
C VAL A 253 0.34 10.86 2.96
N PRO A 254 1.69 10.99 2.90
CA PRO A 254 2.58 10.21 3.75
C PRO A 254 2.39 10.61 5.22
N GLY A 255 2.49 9.62 6.12
CA GLY A 255 2.43 9.84 7.57
C GLY A 255 3.68 10.50 8.14
N LEU A 256 4.74 10.58 7.34
CA LEU A 256 6.01 11.18 7.75
C LEU A 256 6.66 11.89 6.56
N LEU A 257 7.09 13.13 6.76
CA LEU A 257 7.84 13.94 5.81
C LEU A 257 9.32 14.02 6.20
N PRO A 258 10.24 14.37 5.27
CA PRO A 258 11.62 14.69 5.61
C PRO A 258 11.72 15.69 6.74
N GLY A 259 12.59 15.43 7.73
CA GLY A 259 12.71 16.21 8.96
C GLY A 259 11.64 15.92 10.02
N GLY A 260 10.61 15.16 9.71
CA GLY A 260 9.49 14.90 10.61
C GLY A 260 9.84 14.05 11.82
N VAL A 261 10.86 13.19 11.73
CA VAL A 261 11.36 12.44 12.91
C VAL A 261 11.93 13.42 13.93
N ASP A 262 12.84 14.29 13.52
CA ASP A 262 13.45 15.26 14.44
C ASP A 262 12.40 16.18 15.04
N ALA A 263 11.49 16.73 14.22
CA ALA A 263 10.41 17.60 14.66
C ALA A 263 9.49 16.95 15.71
N LEU A 264 9.22 15.65 15.59
CA LEU A 264 8.44 14.89 16.57
C LEU A 264 9.19 14.81 17.90
N TYR A 265 10.43 14.30 17.88
CA TYR A 265 11.16 13.96 19.10
C TYR A 265 11.68 15.16 19.87
N GLU A 266 12.06 16.24 19.22
CA GLU A 266 12.49 17.50 19.87
C GLU A 266 11.40 18.08 20.78
N ASN A 267 10.15 17.84 20.47
CA ASN A 267 9.00 18.39 21.19
C ASN A 267 8.33 17.39 22.15
N LEU A 268 8.68 16.09 22.13
CA LEU A 268 7.96 15.05 22.86
C LEU A 268 7.81 15.35 24.36
N ALA A 269 8.90 15.68 25.05
CA ALA A 269 8.87 15.90 26.49
C ALA A 269 8.05 17.14 26.89
N ALA A 270 8.11 18.19 26.09
CA ALA A 270 7.36 19.43 26.32
C ALA A 270 5.87 19.28 25.97
N ALA A 271 5.56 18.56 24.90
CA ALA A 271 4.18 18.33 24.43
C ALA A 271 3.41 17.35 25.34
N TRP A 272 4.11 16.37 25.92
CA TRP A 272 3.50 15.27 26.66
C TRP A 272 4.08 15.09 28.08
N PRO A 273 4.09 16.12 28.93
CA PRO A 273 4.70 16.07 30.28
C PRO A 273 4.04 15.03 31.19
N GLN A 274 2.76 14.68 30.96
CA GLN A 274 2.03 13.68 31.76
C GLN A 274 2.58 12.25 31.55
N PHE A 275 3.32 11.99 30.48
CA PHE A 275 3.89 10.68 30.21
C PHE A 275 5.33 10.53 30.69
N ASN A 276 5.91 11.54 31.33
CA ASN A 276 7.28 11.53 31.82
C ASN A 276 8.27 10.96 30.78
N VAL A 277 8.40 11.69 29.66
CA VAL A 277 9.21 11.26 28.51
C VAL A 277 10.69 11.34 28.84
N THR A 278 11.42 10.25 28.53
CA THR A 278 12.89 10.19 28.66
C THR A 278 13.51 9.91 27.29
N ILE A 279 14.44 10.76 26.84
CA ILE A 279 15.22 10.55 25.63
C ILE A 279 16.47 9.73 25.98
N HIS A 280 16.64 8.57 25.35
CA HIS A 280 17.77 7.65 25.55
C HIS A 280 18.85 7.78 24.49
N SER A 281 18.49 8.24 23.30
CA SER A 281 19.37 8.50 22.17
C SER A 281 18.79 9.59 21.28
N ARG A 282 19.67 10.45 20.73
CA ARG A 282 19.33 11.50 19.77
C ARG A 282 20.52 11.82 18.87
N PRO A 283 20.31 12.39 17.67
CA PRO A 283 21.41 12.92 16.85
C PRO A 283 22.24 13.97 17.62
N GLY A 284 23.57 13.83 17.57
CA GLY A 284 24.48 14.70 18.30
C GLY A 284 24.68 14.36 19.78
N GLY A 285 23.97 13.35 20.28
CA GLY A 285 24.17 12.84 21.64
C GLY A 285 23.78 13.81 22.73
N ASP A 286 24.60 13.85 23.78
CA ASP A 286 24.36 14.59 25.00
C ASP A 286 25.35 15.75 25.21
N PRO A 287 24.94 16.97 24.87
CA PRO A 287 25.78 18.15 25.16
C PRO A 287 25.84 18.50 26.65
N ASP A 288 24.94 17.99 27.49
CA ASP A 288 24.75 18.37 28.88
C ASP A 288 25.30 17.35 29.88
N GLY A 289 25.74 16.17 29.43
CA GLY A 289 26.40 15.15 30.26
C GLY A 289 25.46 14.09 30.86
N ASP A 290 24.26 13.91 30.34
CA ASP A 290 23.22 13.01 30.89
C ASP A 290 23.31 11.53 30.40
N ASP A 291 24.43 11.08 29.81
CA ASP A 291 24.65 9.73 29.26
C ASP A 291 23.67 9.36 28.15
N VAL A 292 23.14 10.37 27.41
CA VAL A 292 22.30 10.18 26.23
C VAL A 292 23.18 9.78 25.04
N ALA A 293 22.81 8.71 24.32
CA ALA A 293 23.60 8.20 23.22
C ALA A 293 23.55 9.12 21.99
N ASP A 294 24.68 9.22 21.26
CA ASP A 294 24.67 9.75 19.89
C ASP A 294 24.17 8.65 18.93
N GLY A 295 23.00 8.88 18.32
CA GLY A 295 22.38 7.87 17.48
C GLY A 295 21.01 8.31 16.96
N PRO A 296 20.19 7.34 16.49
CA PRO A 296 18.79 7.60 16.15
C PRO A 296 18.00 7.99 17.40
N TRP A 297 16.87 8.63 17.19
CA TRP A 297 15.97 8.93 18.29
C TRP A 297 15.42 7.66 18.96
N ILE A 298 15.49 7.59 20.29
CA ILE A 298 14.91 6.54 21.13
C ILE A 298 14.34 7.20 22.37
N ALA A 299 13.04 7.07 22.61
CA ALA A 299 12.35 7.67 23.74
C ALA A 299 11.44 6.69 24.46
N THR A 300 11.33 6.81 25.79
CA THR A 300 10.34 6.10 26.61
C THR A 300 9.32 7.06 27.21
N PHE A 301 8.14 6.52 27.48
CA PHE A 301 6.99 7.16 28.14
C PHE A 301 6.65 6.31 29.36
N ASP A 302 6.81 6.82 30.57
CA ASP A 302 6.67 6.02 31.80
C ASP A 302 5.22 5.66 32.15
N ASN A 303 4.28 6.55 31.89
CA ASN A 303 2.87 6.41 32.29
C ASN A 303 1.97 6.49 31.04
N PHE A 304 2.29 5.73 30.01
CA PHE A 304 1.60 5.82 28.71
C PHE A 304 0.19 5.27 28.77
N PHE A 305 -0.02 4.18 29.49
CA PHE A 305 -1.34 3.59 29.73
C PHE A 305 -1.45 3.05 31.17
N SER A 306 -2.68 2.98 31.66
CA SER A 306 -2.96 2.50 33.00
C SER A 306 -2.87 0.97 33.10
N GLU A 307 -2.66 0.45 34.31
CA GLU A 307 -2.67 -1.00 34.57
C GLU A 307 -4.03 -1.64 34.17
N ALA A 308 -5.14 -0.91 34.40
CA ALA A 308 -6.47 -1.38 34.01
C ALA A 308 -6.62 -1.51 32.48
N GLU A 309 -6.16 -0.51 31.71
CA GLU A 309 -6.16 -0.60 30.23
C GLU A 309 -5.31 -1.77 29.75
N GLY A 310 -4.12 -1.96 30.33
CA GLY A 310 -3.24 -3.06 29.99
C GLY A 310 -3.85 -4.44 30.29
N ALA A 311 -4.46 -4.59 31.45
CA ALA A 311 -5.14 -5.83 31.86
C ALA A 311 -6.37 -6.14 30.95
N GLU A 312 -7.11 -5.12 30.56
CA GLU A 312 -8.26 -5.26 29.67
C GLU A 312 -7.80 -5.72 28.27
N ILE A 313 -6.75 -5.13 27.70
CA ILE A 313 -6.19 -5.53 26.40
C ILE A 313 -5.69 -6.98 26.47
N LEU A 314 -4.86 -7.33 27.47
CA LEU A 314 -4.35 -8.70 27.64
C LEU A 314 -5.48 -9.72 27.82
N GLY A 315 -6.54 -9.36 28.55
CA GLY A 315 -7.70 -10.22 28.79
C GLY A 315 -8.39 -10.65 27.48
N THR A 316 -8.43 -9.78 26.49
CA THR A 316 -9.06 -10.08 25.18
C THR A 316 -8.31 -11.08 24.33
N VAL A 317 -6.99 -11.23 24.52
CA VAL A 317 -6.12 -12.10 23.71
C VAL A 317 -5.53 -13.28 24.46
N ASN A 318 -5.86 -13.45 25.76
CA ASN A 318 -5.19 -14.39 26.65
C ASN A 318 -5.16 -15.86 26.15
N ASN A 319 -6.19 -16.29 25.43
CA ASN A 319 -6.30 -17.65 24.90
C ASN A 319 -5.85 -17.77 23.43
N GLN A 320 -5.24 -16.73 22.86
CA GLN A 320 -4.92 -16.66 21.42
C GLN A 320 -3.39 -16.75 21.16
N PHE A 321 -2.57 -16.84 22.21
CA PHE A 321 -1.13 -16.91 22.03
C PHE A 321 -0.70 -18.17 21.30
N SER A 322 0.07 -17.98 20.25
CA SER A 322 0.70 -19.05 19.47
C SER A 322 2.18 -18.73 19.25
N ARG A 323 2.95 -19.76 18.91
CA ARG A 323 4.38 -19.63 18.61
C ARG A 323 4.59 -18.56 17.52
N SER A 324 5.41 -17.56 17.81
CA SER A 324 5.76 -16.53 16.82
C SER A 324 6.57 -17.15 15.67
N THR A 325 6.30 -16.65 14.46
CA THR A 325 6.99 -17.03 13.23
C THR A 325 7.75 -15.85 12.67
N ASP A 326 8.80 -16.13 11.91
CA ASP A 326 9.47 -15.14 11.06
C ASP A 326 8.87 -15.15 9.66
N GLN A 327 9.09 -14.08 8.92
CA GLN A 327 8.67 -13.96 7.53
C GLN A 327 9.57 -14.82 6.63
N GLY A 328 8.96 -15.68 5.82
CA GLY A 328 9.62 -16.54 4.84
C GLY A 328 9.61 -15.94 3.43
N ALA A 329 9.70 -16.81 2.43
CA ALA A 329 9.62 -16.40 1.03
C ALA A 329 8.21 -15.91 0.66
N VAL A 330 8.15 -14.94 -0.25
CA VAL A 330 6.90 -14.48 -0.85
C VAL A 330 6.63 -15.31 -2.10
N ASP A 331 5.42 -15.83 -2.24
CA ASP A 331 5.03 -16.60 -3.43
C ASP A 331 4.64 -15.68 -4.60
N LYS A 332 4.36 -16.28 -5.77
CA LYS A 332 3.96 -15.55 -6.98
C LYS A 332 2.68 -14.72 -6.85
N TYR A 333 1.89 -14.94 -5.80
CA TYR A 333 0.65 -14.22 -5.51
C TYR A 333 0.81 -13.14 -4.45
N GLY A 334 2.02 -12.96 -3.92
CA GLY A 334 2.31 -12.02 -2.85
C GLY A 334 2.01 -12.56 -1.45
N GLU A 335 1.69 -13.87 -1.31
CA GLU A 335 1.48 -14.49 0.01
C GLU A 335 2.82 -14.84 0.64
N GLN A 336 3.06 -14.33 1.84
CA GLN A 336 4.30 -14.57 2.56
C GLN A 336 4.21 -15.83 3.42
N GLN A 337 5.19 -16.71 3.27
CA GLN A 337 5.27 -17.93 4.08
C GLN A 337 5.66 -17.59 5.53
N LYS A 338 5.07 -18.31 6.49
CA LYS A 338 5.41 -18.21 7.90
C LYS A 338 6.44 -19.30 8.24
N VAL A 339 7.58 -18.90 8.81
CA VAL A 339 8.67 -19.81 9.13
C VAL A 339 8.93 -19.80 10.63
N VAL A 340 8.91 -20.98 11.26
CA VAL A 340 9.35 -21.13 12.65
C VAL A 340 10.88 -21.10 12.68
N SER A 341 11.44 -20.14 13.41
CA SER A 341 12.88 -19.98 13.52
C SER A 341 13.36 -19.98 14.98
N THR A 342 14.67 -20.16 15.16
CA THR A 342 15.33 -20.05 16.46
C THR A 342 15.71 -18.58 16.78
N SER A 343 15.56 -17.67 15.84
CA SER A 343 15.83 -16.24 16.03
C SER A 343 14.79 -15.58 16.91
N ARG A 344 13.53 -16.04 16.81
CA ARG A 344 12.37 -15.54 17.54
C ARG A 344 11.71 -16.69 18.29
N THR A 345 11.79 -16.69 19.61
CA THR A 345 11.29 -17.80 20.46
C THR A 345 10.05 -17.45 21.28
N SER A 346 9.52 -16.24 21.13
CA SER A 346 8.30 -15.75 21.78
C SER A 346 7.02 -16.42 21.26
N GLU A 347 5.93 -16.11 21.94
CA GLU A 347 4.57 -16.32 21.44
C GLU A 347 3.92 -14.96 21.17
N ASN A 348 2.96 -14.94 20.25
CA ASN A 348 2.18 -13.73 19.96
C ASN A 348 0.69 -14.02 19.77
N ALA A 349 -0.12 -13.00 19.97
CA ALA A 349 -1.52 -12.92 19.63
C ALA A 349 -1.80 -11.58 18.94
N TRP A 350 -2.55 -11.60 17.85
CA TRP A 350 -2.96 -10.38 17.17
C TRP A 350 -4.22 -9.81 17.81
N CYS A 351 -4.19 -8.51 18.11
CA CYS A 351 -5.33 -7.79 18.69
C CYS A 351 -6.31 -7.39 17.58
N THR A 352 -7.03 -8.38 17.04
CA THR A 352 -8.04 -8.20 15.99
C THR A 352 -9.45 -8.40 16.53
N GLY A 353 -10.48 -8.02 15.78
CA GLY A 353 -11.88 -8.24 16.11
C GLY A 353 -12.31 -7.66 17.47
N ALA A 354 -12.63 -8.51 18.45
CA ALA A 354 -13.07 -8.08 19.77
C ALA A 354 -11.99 -7.31 20.55
N CYS A 355 -10.72 -7.65 20.36
CA CYS A 355 -9.61 -6.93 20.98
C CYS A 355 -9.48 -5.52 20.38
N GLU A 356 -9.49 -5.38 19.07
CA GLU A 356 -9.37 -4.10 18.38
C GLU A 356 -10.55 -3.17 18.68
N SER A 357 -11.75 -3.72 18.74
CA SER A 357 -12.97 -2.97 19.08
C SER A 357 -13.13 -2.64 20.58
N ASN A 358 -12.25 -3.18 21.42
CA ASN A 358 -12.25 -2.93 22.86
C ASN A 358 -11.97 -1.44 23.17
N LYS A 359 -12.61 -0.92 24.25
CA LYS A 359 -12.50 0.48 24.63
C LYS A 359 -11.06 0.86 25.01
N ALA A 360 -10.35 0.02 25.77
CA ALA A 360 -8.99 0.28 26.19
C ALA A 360 -8.04 0.27 24.98
N THR A 361 -8.17 -0.69 24.06
CA THR A 361 -7.37 -0.75 22.82
C THR A 361 -7.53 0.53 22.00
N ARG A 362 -8.79 0.96 21.78
CA ARG A 362 -9.06 2.19 21.02
C ARG A 362 -8.54 3.45 21.71
N ALA A 363 -8.62 3.53 23.05
CA ALA A 363 -8.09 4.66 23.80
C ALA A 363 -6.56 4.74 23.71
N VAL A 364 -5.88 3.59 23.81
CA VAL A 364 -4.42 3.53 23.66
C VAL A 364 -4.00 3.85 22.22
N MET A 365 -4.71 3.34 21.23
CA MET A 365 -4.43 3.63 19.81
C MET A 365 -4.60 5.12 19.49
N ALA A 366 -5.68 5.74 19.96
CA ALA A 366 -5.89 7.18 19.79
C ALA A 366 -4.77 8.01 20.46
N ARG A 367 -4.29 7.57 21.62
CA ARG A 367 -3.17 8.22 22.30
C ARG A 367 -1.85 8.11 21.52
N ILE A 368 -1.62 6.97 20.84
CA ILE A 368 -0.46 6.83 19.94
C ILE A 368 -0.62 7.76 18.73
N GLU A 369 -1.82 7.86 18.16
CA GLU A 369 -2.14 8.79 17.07
C GLU A 369 -1.88 10.24 17.48
N ASP A 370 -2.35 10.65 18.68
CA ASP A 370 -2.12 12.00 19.22
C ASP A 370 -0.63 12.30 19.37
N VAL A 371 0.16 11.33 19.88
CA VAL A 371 1.61 11.51 20.11
C VAL A 371 2.39 11.57 18.82
N THR A 372 2.08 10.69 17.86
CA THR A 372 2.87 10.57 16.62
C THR A 372 2.41 11.50 15.51
N GLY A 373 1.17 11.99 15.58
CA GLY A 373 0.52 12.76 14.52
C GLY A 373 0.22 11.94 13.25
N VAL A 374 0.45 10.62 13.29
CA VAL A 374 0.18 9.74 12.16
C VAL A 374 -1.21 9.12 12.32
N PRO A 375 -2.09 9.19 11.30
CA PRO A 375 -3.45 8.66 11.40
C PRO A 375 -3.47 7.15 11.71
N LYS A 376 -4.45 6.73 12.52
CA LYS A 376 -4.62 5.32 12.95
C LYS A 376 -4.80 4.34 11.79
N GLU A 377 -5.26 4.79 10.64
CA GLU A 377 -5.38 3.98 9.42
C GLU A 377 -4.02 3.45 8.94
N ASN A 378 -2.92 4.11 9.34
CA ASN A 378 -1.55 3.71 9.03
C ASN A 378 -1.01 2.60 9.97
N TYR A 379 -1.80 2.17 10.96
CA TYR A 379 -1.33 1.25 12.00
C TYR A 379 -1.72 -0.19 11.70
N GLU A 380 -0.79 -1.10 11.99
CA GLU A 380 -1.15 -2.51 12.14
C GLU A 380 -1.95 -2.72 13.43
N SER A 381 -2.75 -3.78 13.48
CA SER A 381 -3.33 -4.25 14.75
C SER A 381 -2.20 -4.55 15.75
N PHE A 382 -2.42 -4.32 17.03
CA PHE A 382 -1.38 -4.60 18.02
C PHE A 382 -0.97 -6.07 17.98
N GLN A 383 0.33 -6.33 17.84
CA GLN A 383 0.90 -7.65 18.03
C GLN A 383 1.29 -7.82 19.49
N VAL A 384 0.44 -8.48 20.27
CA VAL A 384 0.70 -8.75 21.69
C VAL A 384 1.66 -9.93 21.79
N LEU A 385 2.72 -9.76 22.59
CA LEU A 385 3.83 -10.68 22.73
C LEU A 385 3.91 -11.22 24.14
N ARG A 386 4.26 -12.52 24.26
CA ARG A 386 4.59 -13.17 25.51
C ARG A 386 5.97 -13.82 25.42
N TYR A 387 6.84 -13.51 26.39
CA TYR A 387 8.14 -14.15 26.56
C TYR A 387 8.21 -14.76 27.95
N THR A 388 8.48 -16.05 28.02
CA THR A 388 8.76 -16.78 29.27
C THR A 388 10.26 -17.04 29.39
N HIS A 389 10.69 -17.72 30.44
CA HIS A 389 12.10 -18.02 30.73
C HIS A 389 12.88 -18.50 29.49
N GLY A 390 14.01 -17.88 29.21
CA GLY A 390 14.91 -18.16 28.09
C GLY A 390 14.42 -17.69 26.72
N GLN A 391 13.19 -17.24 26.60
CA GLN A 391 12.66 -16.75 25.32
C GLN A 391 13.20 -15.36 24.97
N GLN A 392 13.45 -15.16 23.67
CA GLN A 392 14.11 -13.96 23.11
C GLN A 392 13.65 -13.69 21.68
N TYR A 393 14.02 -12.52 21.17
CA TYR A 393 14.05 -12.21 19.76
C TYR A 393 15.40 -11.58 19.41
N ARG A 394 16.18 -12.25 18.55
CA ARG A 394 17.52 -11.77 18.16
C ARG A 394 17.44 -10.41 17.46
N ALA A 395 18.59 -9.74 17.38
CA ALA A 395 18.68 -8.42 16.76
C ALA A 395 18.15 -8.44 15.31
N HIS A 396 17.12 -7.66 15.08
CA HIS A 396 16.40 -7.51 13.82
C HIS A 396 16.07 -6.04 13.56
N HIS A 397 15.46 -5.75 12.45
CA HIS A 397 14.94 -4.43 12.08
C HIS A 397 13.46 -4.57 11.73
N ASP A 398 12.63 -3.58 12.05
CA ASP A 398 11.19 -3.64 11.79
C ASP A 398 10.82 -3.29 10.35
N MET A 399 11.72 -2.63 9.62
CA MET A 399 11.58 -2.32 8.21
C MET A 399 12.46 -3.23 7.37
N SER A 400 11.91 -3.76 6.27
CA SER A 400 12.62 -4.50 5.23
C SER A 400 12.82 -3.63 3.97
N ARG A 401 13.86 -3.91 3.18
CA ARG A 401 14.14 -3.13 1.96
C ARG A 401 13.02 -3.17 0.92
N GLY A 402 12.21 -4.23 0.93
CA GLY A 402 11.07 -4.39 0.02
C GLY A 402 9.83 -3.59 0.41
N ASP A 403 9.76 -3.10 1.65
CA ASP A 403 8.54 -2.50 2.20
C ASP A 403 8.13 -1.21 1.48
N ASN A 404 9.07 -0.48 0.87
CA ASN A 404 8.78 0.70 0.06
C ASN A 404 7.88 0.41 -1.15
N ALA A 405 7.89 -0.83 -1.66
CA ALA A 405 7.05 -1.27 -2.77
C ALA A 405 5.63 -1.65 -2.33
N LEU A 406 5.40 -1.83 -1.03
CA LEU A 406 4.08 -2.14 -0.50
C LEU A 406 3.13 -0.94 -0.63
N ALA A 407 1.85 -1.21 -0.77
CA ALA A 407 0.84 -0.16 -0.85
C ALA A 407 0.79 0.71 0.42
N CYS A 408 0.98 0.13 1.59
CA CYS A 408 1.10 0.85 2.86
C CYS A 408 2.47 1.54 3.07
N GLY A 409 3.46 1.27 2.21
CA GLY A 409 4.83 1.74 2.40
C GLY A 409 5.54 1.08 3.58
N PRO A 410 6.73 1.57 3.96
CA PRO A 410 7.52 1.01 5.04
C PRO A 410 6.91 1.31 6.41
N ARG A 411 7.26 0.51 7.41
CA ARG A 411 7.09 0.87 8.81
C ARG A 411 8.01 2.05 9.14
N ILE A 412 7.45 3.19 9.51
CA ILE A 412 8.20 4.43 9.83
C ILE A 412 8.52 4.52 11.30
N TYR A 413 7.59 4.08 12.16
CA TYR A 413 7.76 4.04 13.62
C TYR A 413 7.34 2.70 14.19
N THR A 414 7.97 2.33 15.30
CA THR A 414 7.49 1.30 16.22
C THR A 414 7.18 1.93 17.56
N PHE A 415 5.94 1.78 18.00
CA PHE A 415 5.48 2.12 19.33
C PHE A 415 5.32 0.84 20.14
N PHE A 416 6.24 0.58 21.09
CA PHE A 416 6.35 -0.69 21.80
C PHE A 416 5.90 -0.52 23.24
N MET A 417 4.86 -1.24 23.64
CA MET A 417 4.21 -1.12 24.94
C MET A 417 4.59 -2.26 25.87
N TYR A 418 4.86 -1.98 27.15
CA TYR A 418 5.16 -2.99 28.16
C TYR A 418 3.98 -3.17 29.10
N PHE A 419 3.40 -4.39 29.11
CA PHE A 419 2.23 -4.74 29.92
C PHE A 419 2.58 -5.41 31.26
N SER A 420 3.83 -5.77 31.47
CA SER A 420 4.33 -6.35 32.71
C SER A 420 5.68 -5.75 33.12
N ASP A 421 5.93 -5.75 34.40
CA ASP A 421 7.29 -5.71 34.91
C ASP A 421 7.96 -7.07 34.67
N VAL A 422 9.29 -7.10 34.65
CA VAL A 422 10.10 -8.32 34.53
C VAL A 422 11.20 -8.26 35.59
N GLU A 423 11.30 -9.26 36.44
CA GLU A 423 12.19 -9.27 37.57
C GLU A 423 13.66 -9.29 37.13
N LYS A 424 13.98 -10.01 36.02
CA LYS A 424 15.34 -10.07 35.49
C LYS A 424 15.36 -10.44 34.01
N GLY A 425 16.13 -9.69 33.23
CA GLY A 425 16.25 -9.87 31.79
C GLY A 425 15.06 -9.26 31.02
N GLY A 426 14.88 -9.65 29.77
CA GLY A 426 13.76 -9.21 28.96
C GLY A 426 13.87 -7.78 28.42
N GLU A 427 15.02 -7.10 28.57
CA GLU A 427 15.23 -5.73 28.09
C GLU A 427 15.10 -5.68 26.56
N THR A 428 14.67 -4.51 26.05
CA THR A 428 14.80 -4.18 24.63
C THR A 428 16.15 -3.48 24.44
N GLU A 429 17.05 -4.10 23.66
CA GLU A 429 18.41 -3.61 23.42
C GLU A 429 18.56 -3.06 22.00
N PHE A 430 19.26 -1.92 21.89
CA PHE A 430 19.72 -1.35 20.61
C PHE A 430 21.25 -1.54 20.50
N PRO A 431 21.72 -2.67 19.95
CA PRO A 431 23.15 -3.02 20.01
C PRO A 431 24.06 -2.09 19.20
N MET A 432 23.51 -1.33 18.25
CA MET A 432 24.25 -0.37 17.44
C MET A 432 24.34 1.01 18.08
N VAL A 433 23.62 1.27 19.18
CA VAL A 433 23.54 2.57 19.83
C VAL A 433 24.25 2.50 21.18
N LYS A 434 25.32 3.29 21.30
CA LYS A 434 26.14 3.30 22.52
C LYS A 434 26.05 4.63 23.24
N ARG A 435 25.88 4.58 24.55
CA ARG A 435 25.95 5.72 25.45
C ARG A 435 27.41 6.19 25.58
N PRO A 436 27.66 7.43 26.02
CA PRO A 436 29.00 7.90 26.38
C PRO A 436 29.75 6.97 27.35
N SER A 437 29.03 6.33 28.27
CA SER A 437 29.56 5.30 29.17
C SER A 437 30.07 4.01 28.47
N GLY A 438 29.91 3.89 27.17
CA GLY A 438 30.28 2.71 26.35
C GLY A 438 29.25 1.56 26.39
N LYS A 439 28.21 1.67 27.20
CA LYS A 439 27.12 0.66 27.27
C LYS A 439 26.14 0.86 26.12
N THR A 440 25.58 -0.24 25.61
CA THR A 440 24.46 -0.20 24.65
C THR A 440 23.20 0.36 25.32
N VAL A 441 22.31 0.98 24.53
CA VAL A 441 21.00 1.39 25.01
C VAL A 441 20.15 0.16 25.27
N LYS A 442 19.71 -0.01 26.51
CA LYS A 442 18.82 -1.08 26.98
C LYS A 442 17.67 -0.48 27.76
N ILE A 443 16.46 -0.91 27.44
CA ILE A 443 15.23 -0.45 28.07
C ILE A 443 14.61 -1.65 28.82
N ALA A 444 14.56 -1.57 30.13
CA ALA A 444 13.91 -2.56 30.97
C ALA A 444 12.38 -2.49 30.81
N PRO A 445 11.69 -3.63 30.73
CA PRO A 445 10.24 -3.65 30.77
C PRO A 445 9.71 -3.03 32.07
N LYS A 446 8.81 -2.06 31.91
CA LYS A 446 8.10 -1.42 33.02
C LYS A 446 6.63 -1.35 32.67
N ARG A 447 5.77 -1.93 33.47
CA ARG A 447 4.32 -1.96 33.24
C ARG A 447 3.76 -0.54 33.04
N GLY A 448 2.92 -0.38 32.02
CA GLY A 448 2.31 0.92 31.68
C GLY A 448 3.22 1.87 30.92
N SER A 449 4.49 1.51 30.70
CA SER A 449 5.40 2.31 29.88
C SER A 449 5.35 1.92 28.41
N ALA A 450 5.84 2.83 27.57
CA ALA A 450 6.02 2.60 26.15
C ALA A 450 7.40 3.09 25.69
N LEU A 451 7.85 2.56 24.56
CA LEU A 451 9.12 2.87 23.91
C LEU A 451 8.84 3.21 22.45
N LEU A 452 9.34 4.31 21.96
CA LEU A 452 9.18 4.79 20.58
C LEU A 452 10.55 4.92 19.91
N TRP A 453 10.66 4.37 18.69
CA TRP A 453 11.80 4.59 17.80
C TRP A 453 11.38 4.65 16.34
N PRO A 454 12.10 5.42 15.48
CA PRO A 454 11.88 5.39 14.03
C PRO A 454 12.56 4.16 13.42
N SER A 455 11.99 3.63 12.34
CA SER A 455 12.65 2.62 11.51
C SER A 455 13.40 3.25 10.33
N VAL A 456 13.18 4.53 10.08
CA VAL A 456 13.68 5.30 8.94
C VAL A 456 14.55 6.46 9.39
N THR A 457 15.35 7.01 8.46
CA THR A 457 16.12 8.22 8.73
C THR A 457 15.24 9.46 8.70
N SER A 458 15.65 10.53 9.38
CA SER A 458 14.89 11.80 9.39
C SER A 458 14.91 12.49 8.03
N ASP A 459 16.06 12.45 7.33
CA ASP A 459 16.24 13.13 6.04
C ASP A 459 15.47 12.43 4.90
N ASP A 460 15.41 11.10 4.94
CA ASP A 460 14.70 10.28 3.96
C ASP A 460 13.83 9.24 4.65
N PRO A 461 12.53 9.50 4.81
CA PRO A 461 11.59 8.57 5.44
C PRO A 461 11.34 7.27 4.66
N THR A 462 11.96 7.08 3.50
CA THR A 462 11.96 5.82 2.75
C THR A 462 13.24 5.01 2.97
N ALA A 463 14.26 5.61 3.57
CA ALA A 463 15.53 4.97 3.88
C ALA A 463 15.53 4.36 5.29
N GLN A 464 15.84 3.07 5.36
CA GLN A 464 16.02 2.36 6.65
C GLN A 464 17.17 2.97 7.44
N ASP A 465 16.97 3.27 8.74
CA ASP A 465 18.07 3.57 9.65
C ASP A 465 18.63 2.28 10.28
N PRO A 466 19.78 1.77 9.84
CA PRO A 466 20.31 0.49 10.33
C PRO A 466 20.67 0.53 11.82
N ARG A 467 20.81 1.72 12.43
CA ARG A 467 21.16 1.90 13.84
C ARG A 467 20.00 1.54 14.77
N THR A 468 18.73 1.54 14.26
CA THR A 468 17.54 1.16 15.05
C THR A 468 17.32 -0.35 15.07
N ARG A 469 18.29 -1.13 14.60
CA ARG A 469 18.29 -2.58 14.82
C ARG A 469 18.24 -2.87 16.32
N HIS A 470 17.31 -3.72 16.76
CA HIS A 470 17.02 -3.96 18.17
C HIS A 470 16.75 -5.44 18.45
N ALA A 471 16.83 -5.82 19.73
CA ALA A 471 16.62 -7.19 20.20
C ALA A 471 15.75 -7.20 21.46
N ALA A 472 14.93 -8.24 21.65
CA ALA A 472 14.39 -8.59 22.95
C ALA A 472 15.33 -9.59 23.61
N LEU A 473 16.02 -9.18 24.66
CA LEU A 473 16.95 -10.02 25.40
C LEU A 473 16.20 -11.15 26.13
N PRO A 474 16.87 -12.27 26.44
CA PRO A 474 16.24 -13.38 27.14
C PRO A 474 15.61 -12.95 28.47
N VAL A 475 14.39 -13.42 28.73
CA VAL A 475 13.79 -13.34 30.07
C VAL A 475 14.50 -14.33 30.97
N VAL A 476 15.04 -13.86 32.07
CA VAL A 476 15.74 -14.70 33.05
C VAL A 476 14.81 -15.07 34.20
N GLU A 477 13.97 -14.13 34.65
CA GLU A 477 13.02 -14.35 35.76
C GLU A 477 11.76 -13.53 35.49
N GLY A 478 10.59 -14.16 35.66
CA GLY A 478 9.29 -13.56 35.39
C GLY A 478 8.75 -13.85 33.98
N THR A 479 7.79 -13.07 33.55
CA THR A 479 7.18 -13.14 32.23
C THR A 479 7.03 -11.75 31.63
N LYS A 480 7.54 -11.55 30.42
CA LYS A 480 7.37 -10.30 29.68
C LYS A 480 6.11 -10.37 28.82
N PHE A 481 5.17 -9.45 29.08
CA PHE A 481 4.09 -9.13 28.16
C PHE A 481 4.35 -7.77 27.54
N ALA A 482 4.28 -7.67 26.23
CA ALA A 482 4.50 -6.44 25.49
C ALA A 482 3.63 -6.42 24.21
N ALA A 483 3.54 -5.29 23.54
CA ALA A 483 2.91 -5.24 22.23
C ALA A 483 3.63 -4.27 21.28
N ASN A 484 3.74 -4.65 20.02
CA ASN A 484 4.09 -3.76 18.93
C ASN A 484 2.84 -3.04 18.43
N ALA A 485 2.95 -1.73 18.22
CA ALA A 485 2.12 -0.96 17.32
C ALA A 485 3.06 -0.45 16.20
N TRP A 486 3.05 -1.13 15.06
CA TRP A 486 3.80 -0.70 13.90
C TRP A 486 3.00 0.32 13.10
N ILE A 487 3.67 1.39 12.69
CA ILE A 487 3.08 2.54 12.01
C ILE A 487 3.70 2.66 10.63
N HIS A 488 2.86 2.60 9.59
CA HIS A 488 3.27 2.66 8.21
C HIS A 488 3.27 4.08 7.64
N MET A 489 4.00 4.26 6.53
CA MET A 489 4.06 5.52 5.81
C MET A 489 2.69 5.94 5.28
N PHE A 490 1.86 5.00 4.84
CA PHE A 490 0.54 5.22 4.28
C PHE A 490 -0.49 4.33 4.97
N ASP A 491 -1.76 4.48 4.60
CA ASP A 491 -2.85 3.62 5.08
C ASP A 491 -2.49 2.14 4.98
N TYR A 492 -2.62 1.44 6.10
CA TYR A 492 -2.37 0.01 6.21
C TYR A 492 -3.66 -0.81 6.07
N ASN A 493 -4.81 -0.27 6.51
CA ASN A 493 -6.05 -1.04 6.65
C ASN A 493 -6.59 -1.51 5.29
N GLU A 494 -6.73 -0.60 4.32
CA GLU A 494 -7.23 -0.96 2.99
C GLU A 494 -6.29 -1.93 2.27
N PRO A 495 -4.96 -1.70 2.18
CA PRO A 495 -4.02 -2.68 1.69
C PRO A 495 -4.08 -4.04 2.40
N ASN A 496 -4.27 -4.06 3.71
CA ASN A 496 -4.35 -5.29 4.48
C ASN A 496 -5.59 -6.11 4.11
N ILE A 497 -6.77 -5.46 4.01
CA ILE A 497 -8.02 -6.11 3.58
C ILE A 497 -7.85 -6.77 2.21
N TRP A 498 -7.06 -6.18 1.31
CA TRP A 498 -6.75 -6.71 -0.01
C TRP A 498 -5.57 -7.69 -0.05
N GLY A 499 -4.89 -7.93 1.09
CA GLY A 499 -3.69 -8.76 1.13
C GLY A 499 -2.52 -8.17 0.38
N CYS A 500 -2.29 -6.88 0.57
CA CYS A 500 -1.25 -6.10 -0.11
C CYS A 500 -0.16 -5.61 0.87
N THR A 501 -0.10 -6.18 2.05
CA THR A 501 0.86 -5.82 3.11
C THR A 501 1.94 -6.88 3.33
N GLY A 502 1.93 -7.95 2.53
CA GLY A 502 2.84 -9.08 2.67
C GLY A 502 2.44 -10.08 3.76
N ALA A 503 1.39 -9.80 4.52
CA ALA A 503 0.82 -10.73 5.48
C ALA A 503 -0.67 -10.91 5.19
N PHE A 504 -1.09 -12.18 5.00
CA PHE A 504 -2.49 -12.57 5.10
C PHE A 504 -2.64 -13.30 6.43
N ASP A 505 -3.42 -12.76 7.33
CA ASP A 505 -3.88 -13.48 8.53
C ASP A 505 -5.35 -13.90 8.41
#